data_78044ece6756eb01b39ebbfd937a3170
#
_entry.id   78044ece6756eb01b39ebbfd937a3170
#
_cell.length_a   1.000
_cell.length_b   1.000
_cell.length_c   1.000
_cell.angle_alpha   90.00
_cell.angle_beta   90.00
_cell.angle_gamma   90.00
#
_symmetry.space_group_name_H-M   'P 1'
#
loop_
_entity.id
_entity.type
_entity.pdbx_description
1 polymer ?
#
loop_
_entity_poly.entity_id
_entity_poly.type
_entity_poly.pdbx_seq_one_letter_code
_entity_poly.pdbx_strand_id
1 'polypeptide(L)'
;YYTMKGLCYNTQGAEYTTLVAKEMGFDAEKYDGETMIRLRANGGDISALKKQAMEELSAIGVTFPVHAAYHIIAGSTTALDTATVLKQCFTDSFGDDFIVLDIKTFVSSITQEVRNPQLQSFVINGWGADFGDPVNFLGQETLHDDNAFYSHYYSNIARVAEAPADYQKDLMDAFEQYTDLVNAANAIVNDTDARYEAFAKAEAYMLENVLVSPTYYDIAWSLTHANEYSKINAMY
;
A
#
# COMPACT_ATOMS: atom_id res chain seq x y z
N TYR A 1 -3.16 5.63 6.84
CA TYR A 1 -2.06 6.25 6.11
C TYR A 1 -0.96 5.23 5.81
N TYR A 2 -0.16 5.55 4.81
CA TYR A 2 0.84 4.64 4.26
C TYR A 2 2.25 4.93 4.79
N THR A 3 2.54 6.18 5.16
CA THR A 3 3.92 6.62 5.34
C THR A 3 4.15 7.45 6.61
N MET A 4 5.40 7.63 6.96
CA MET A 4 6.07 8.71 7.68
C MET A 4 5.53 9.06 9.08
N LYS A 5 4.74 8.20 9.73
CA LYS A 5 4.26 8.44 11.09
C LYS A 5 5.41 8.73 12.06
N GLY A 6 5.35 9.89 12.70
CA GLY A 6 6.34 10.31 13.69
C GLY A 6 7.69 10.75 13.11
N LEU A 7 7.85 10.84 11.78
CA LEU A 7 9.10 11.20 11.12
C LEU A 7 9.08 12.59 10.49
N CYS A 8 7.93 13.05 10.00
CA CYS A 8 7.79 14.33 9.34
C CYS A 8 6.86 15.27 10.07
N TYR A 9 7.30 16.50 10.27
CA TYR A 9 6.54 17.56 10.92
C TYR A 9 6.65 18.82 10.08
N ASN A 10 5.54 19.53 9.89
CA ASN A 10 5.53 20.81 9.22
C ASN A 10 6.17 21.92 10.10
N THR A 11 6.30 23.14 9.58
CA THR A 11 6.94 24.24 10.31
C THR A 11 6.15 24.68 11.58
N GLN A 12 4.89 24.30 11.67
CA GLN A 12 4.02 24.56 12.83
C GLN A 12 4.02 23.39 13.83
N GLY A 13 4.78 22.33 13.58
CA GLY A 13 4.88 21.16 14.44
C GLY A 13 3.75 20.14 14.25
N ALA A 14 2.90 20.30 13.22
CA ALA A 14 1.90 19.29 12.91
C ALA A 14 2.54 18.07 12.25
N GLU A 15 2.21 16.89 12.75
CA GLU A 15 2.69 15.62 12.23
C GLU A 15 2.03 15.32 10.87
N TYR A 16 2.81 14.82 9.91
CA TYR A 16 2.41 14.63 8.51
C TYR A 16 1.12 13.80 8.33
N THR A 17 0.98 12.71 9.09
CA THR A 17 -0.21 11.85 8.95
C THR A 17 -1.50 12.54 9.38
N THR A 18 -1.41 13.61 10.19
CA THR A 18 -2.59 14.44 10.51
C THR A 18 -3.07 15.24 9.32
N LEU A 19 -2.17 15.61 8.40
CA LEU A 19 -2.54 16.27 7.14
C LEU A 19 -3.27 15.29 6.21
N VAL A 20 -2.77 14.05 6.10
CA VAL A 20 -3.45 12.98 5.34
C VAL A 20 -4.85 12.74 5.89
N ALA A 21 -4.98 12.62 7.20
CA ALA A 21 -6.27 12.44 7.85
C ALA A 21 -7.26 13.56 7.53
N LYS A 22 -6.78 14.79 7.53
CA LYS A 22 -7.57 15.98 7.19
C LYS A 22 -8.04 15.96 5.75
N GLU A 23 -7.16 15.61 4.80
CA GLU A 23 -7.52 15.47 3.38
C GLU A 23 -8.59 14.39 3.16
N MET A 24 -8.55 13.29 3.92
CA MET A 24 -9.55 12.23 3.91
C MET A 24 -10.85 12.59 4.67
N GLY A 25 -10.96 13.80 5.23
CA GLY A 25 -12.14 14.25 5.98
C GLY A 25 -12.29 13.69 7.39
N PHE A 26 -11.20 13.20 7.99
CA PHE A 26 -11.20 12.71 9.37
C PHE A 26 -10.76 13.79 10.36
N ASP A 27 -11.28 13.69 11.58
CA ASP A 27 -10.88 14.50 12.72
C ASP A 27 -9.55 13.95 13.29
N ALA A 28 -8.45 14.55 12.89
CA ALA A 28 -7.11 14.15 13.28
C ALA A 28 -6.80 14.38 14.78
N GLU A 29 -7.56 15.24 15.47
CA GLU A 29 -7.42 15.44 16.93
C GLU A 29 -8.07 14.28 17.71
N LYS A 30 -9.06 13.65 17.12
CA LYS A 30 -9.83 12.58 17.73
C LYS A 30 -9.30 11.19 17.42
N TYR A 31 -8.75 11.00 16.24
CA TYR A 31 -8.34 9.68 15.75
C TYR A 31 -6.90 9.71 15.26
N ASP A 32 -6.10 8.72 15.69
CA ASP A 32 -4.87 8.40 14.99
C ASP A 32 -5.19 7.70 13.64
N GLY A 33 -4.23 7.69 12.72
CA GLY A 33 -4.45 7.16 11.38
C GLY A 33 -4.80 5.67 11.35
N GLU A 34 -4.29 4.87 12.27
CA GLU A 34 -4.65 3.46 12.41
C GLU A 34 -6.12 3.29 12.77
N THR A 35 -6.58 4.05 13.75
CA THR A 35 -7.97 4.05 14.19
C THR A 35 -8.89 4.48 13.05
N MET A 36 -8.50 5.48 12.28
CA MET A 36 -9.29 5.97 11.15
C MET A 36 -9.46 4.92 10.03
N ILE A 37 -8.38 4.24 9.65
CA ILE A 37 -8.45 3.16 8.67
C ILE A 37 -9.36 2.03 9.15
N ARG A 38 -9.23 1.63 10.41
CA ARG A 38 -10.09 0.60 11.02
C ARG A 38 -11.56 1.01 11.07
N LEU A 39 -11.85 2.25 11.44
CA LEU A 39 -13.23 2.76 11.47
C LEU A 39 -13.85 2.77 10.08
N ARG A 40 -13.11 3.17 9.07
CA ARG A 40 -13.58 3.16 7.68
C ARG A 40 -13.84 1.74 7.19
N ALA A 41 -12.92 0.82 7.43
CA ALA A 41 -13.08 -0.60 7.08
C ALA A 41 -14.27 -1.26 7.78
N ASN A 42 -14.47 -0.96 9.07
CA ASN A 42 -15.56 -1.54 9.86
C ASN A 42 -16.92 -0.85 9.65
N GLY A 43 -16.94 0.34 9.07
CA GLY A 43 -18.17 1.10 8.83
C GLY A 43 -18.87 0.83 7.51
N GLY A 44 -18.26 0.07 6.60
CA GLY A 44 -18.80 -0.24 5.28
C GLY A 44 -19.67 -1.49 5.26
N ASP A 45 -20.74 -1.49 4.46
CA ASP A 45 -21.49 -2.70 4.13
C ASP A 45 -20.74 -3.49 3.06
N ILE A 46 -19.86 -4.38 3.50
CA ILE A 46 -19.07 -5.25 2.62
C ILE A 46 -19.98 -6.10 1.72
N SER A 47 -21.18 -6.47 2.19
CA SER A 47 -22.11 -7.31 1.43
C SER A 47 -22.61 -6.59 0.17
N ALA A 48 -22.94 -5.30 0.28
CA ALA A 48 -23.35 -4.50 -0.86
C ALA A 48 -22.21 -4.29 -1.86
N LEU A 49 -21.02 -3.96 -1.38
CA LEU A 49 -19.82 -3.81 -2.21
C LEU A 49 -19.43 -5.12 -2.91
N LYS A 50 -19.48 -6.25 -2.20
CA LYS A 50 -19.24 -7.57 -2.78
C LYS A 50 -20.21 -7.87 -3.92
N LYS A 51 -21.51 -7.63 -3.69
CA LYS A 51 -22.54 -7.86 -4.71
C LYS A 51 -22.30 -6.99 -5.95
N GLN A 52 -22.01 -5.72 -5.76
CA GLN A 52 -21.70 -4.80 -6.85
C GLN A 52 -20.44 -5.26 -7.61
N ALA A 53 -19.36 -5.59 -6.92
CA ALA A 53 -18.14 -6.10 -7.54
C ALA A 53 -18.38 -7.38 -8.35
N MET A 54 -19.21 -8.32 -7.83
CA MET A 54 -19.56 -9.52 -8.57
C MET A 54 -20.36 -9.22 -9.84
N GLU A 55 -21.27 -8.25 -9.80
CA GLU A 55 -22.06 -7.82 -10.97
C GLU A 55 -21.15 -7.17 -12.02
N GLU A 56 -20.28 -6.23 -11.63
CA GLU A 56 -19.35 -5.54 -12.52
C GLU A 56 -18.35 -6.50 -13.17
N LEU A 57 -17.73 -7.35 -12.37
CA LEU A 57 -16.75 -8.33 -12.85
C LEU A 57 -17.40 -9.39 -13.75
N SER A 58 -18.63 -9.84 -13.45
CA SER A 58 -19.36 -10.76 -14.32
C SER A 58 -19.67 -10.14 -15.68
N ALA A 59 -19.93 -8.83 -15.73
CA ALA A 59 -20.20 -8.11 -16.98
C ALA A 59 -18.99 -8.12 -17.94
N ILE A 60 -17.78 -8.24 -17.43
CA ILE A 60 -16.55 -8.39 -18.22
C ILE A 60 -16.09 -9.85 -18.36
N GLY A 61 -16.92 -10.82 -17.96
CA GLY A 61 -16.69 -12.25 -18.18
C GLY A 61 -15.92 -12.97 -17.08
N VAL A 62 -15.73 -12.36 -15.91
CA VAL A 62 -15.13 -13.04 -14.74
C VAL A 62 -16.09 -14.05 -14.16
N THR A 63 -15.59 -15.24 -13.85
CA THR A 63 -16.32 -16.32 -13.16
C THR A 63 -15.88 -16.42 -11.71
N PHE A 64 -16.81 -16.79 -10.82
CA PHE A 64 -16.56 -16.92 -9.39
C PHE A 64 -16.50 -18.35 -8.91
N PRO A 65 -15.73 -18.64 -7.83
CA PRO A 65 -14.86 -17.71 -7.14
C PRO A 65 -13.63 -17.31 -7.97
N VAL A 66 -13.13 -16.08 -7.74
CA VAL A 66 -11.83 -15.67 -8.26
C VAL A 66 -10.74 -16.37 -7.47
N HIS A 67 -9.73 -16.89 -8.14
CA HIS A 67 -8.57 -17.51 -7.51
C HIS A 67 -7.39 -16.55 -7.48
N ALA A 68 -7.03 -16.07 -6.28
CA ALA A 68 -5.89 -15.18 -6.07
C ALA A 68 -4.66 -15.96 -5.60
N ALA A 69 -3.58 -15.91 -6.37
CA ALA A 69 -2.34 -16.62 -6.04
C ALA A 69 -1.45 -15.81 -5.11
N TYR A 70 -1.11 -16.39 -3.95
CA TYR A 70 -0.16 -15.88 -2.99
C TYR A 70 1.03 -16.82 -2.86
N HIS A 71 2.24 -16.33 -3.13
CA HIS A 71 3.43 -17.17 -3.21
C HIS A 71 4.31 -17.03 -1.98
N ILE A 72 4.69 -18.17 -1.40
CA ILE A 72 5.58 -18.27 -0.24
C ILE A 72 6.80 -19.12 -0.56
N ILE A 73 7.90 -18.92 0.16
CA ILE A 73 9.08 -19.77 0.01
C ILE A 73 8.80 -21.20 0.51
N ALA A 74 9.17 -22.19 -0.29
CA ALA A 74 9.01 -23.60 0.06
C ALA A 74 9.82 -23.97 1.33
N GLY A 75 9.23 -24.75 2.22
CA GLY A 75 9.88 -25.23 3.45
C GLY A 75 9.88 -24.24 4.62
N SER A 76 9.36 -23.03 4.47
CA SER A 76 9.18 -22.07 5.57
C SER A 76 7.85 -22.29 6.29
N THR A 77 7.91 -22.80 7.51
CA THR A 77 6.71 -22.98 8.37
C THR A 77 6.08 -21.65 8.74
N THR A 78 6.89 -20.65 9.08
CA THR A 78 6.40 -19.29 9.41
C THR A 78 5.66 -18.64 8.24
N ALA A 79 6.21 -18.78 7.02
CA ALA A 79 5.54 -18.25 5.83
C ALA A 79 4.22 -18.98 5.56
N LEU A 80 4.17 -20.29 5.78
CA LEU A 80 2.95 -21.09 5.63
C LEU A 80 1.90 -20.72 6.68
N ASP A 81 2.30 -20.54 7.93
CA ASP A 81 1.39 -20.12 9.00
C ASP A 81 0.78 -18.76 8.71
N THR A 82 1.62 -17.79 8.31
CA THR A 82 1.17 -16.45 7.91
C THR A 82 0.20 -16.51 6.72
N ALA A 83 0.53 -17.27 5.69
CA ALA A 83 -0.33 -17.43 4.51
C ALA A 83 -1.67 -18.11 4.86
N THR A 84 -1.65 -19.04 5.80
CA THR A 84 -2.85 -19.74 6.28
C THR A 84 -3.79 -18.79 7.01
N VAL A 85 -3.23 -17.95 7.90
CA VAL A 85 -4.00 -16.89 8.58
C VAL A 85 -4.57 -15.91 7.56
N LEU A 86 -3.77 -15.47 6.61
CA LEU A 86 -4.22 -14.56 5.54
C LEU A 86 -5.37 -15.18 4.73
N LYS A 87 -5.25 -16.45 4.35
CA LYS A 87 -6.31 -17.19 3.68
C LYS A 87 -7.60 -17.21 4.49
N GLN A 88 -7.50 -17.46 5.80
CA GLN A 88 -8.68 -17.43 6.68
C GLN A 88 -9.30 -16.03 6.73
N CYS A 89 -8.48 -14.96 6.80
CA CYS A 89 -8.98 -13.58 6.74
C CYS A 89 -9.75 -13.30 5.45
N PHE A 90 -9.28 -13.82 4.31
CA PHE A 90 -9.99 -13.69 3.03
C PHE A 90 -11.36 -14.42 3.07
N THR A 91 -11.39 -15.67 3.54
CA THR A 91 -12.63 -16.44 3.70
C THR A 91 -13.63 -15.73 4.62
N ASP A 92 -13.16 -15.26 5.79
CA ASP A 92 -14.03 -14.61 6.79
C ASP A 92 -14.55 -13.25 6.31
N SER A 93 -13.74 -12.51 5.51
CA SER A 93 -14.12 -11.18 5.03
C SER A 93 -14.97 -11.22 3.77
N PHE A 94 -14.63 -12.07 2.82
CA PHE A 94 -15.21 -12.05 1.48
C PHE A 94 -16.10 -13.24 1.15
N GLY A 95 -15.90 -14.37 1.84
CA GLY A 95 -16.54 -15.65 1.54
C GLY A 95 -15.89 -16.39 0.36
N ASP A 96 -15.90 -17.71 0.43
CA ASP A 96 -15.29 -18.58 -0.58
C ASP A 96 -16.08 -18.60 -1.92
N ASP A 97 -17.25 -17.99 -1.96
CA ASP A 97 -18.05 -17.79 -3.17
C ASP A 97 -17.57 -16.60 -4.02
N PHE A 98 -16.79 -15.70 -3.46
CA PHE A 98 -16.27 -14.52 -4.15
C PHE A 98 -14.79 -14.68 -4.53
N ILE A 99 -13.92 -14.91 -3.55
CA ILE A 99 -12.48 -15.01 -3.75
C ILE A 99 -11.85 -16.10 -2.89
N VAL A 100 -11.01 -16.92 -3.49
CA VAL A 100 -10.24 -17.97 -2.79
C VAL A 100 -8.77 -17.66 -2.90
N LEU A 101 -8.07 -17.62 -1.75
CA LEU A 101 -6.62 -17.46 -1.71
C LEU A 101 -5.94 -18.81 -1.93
N ASP A 102 -5.24 -18.94 -3.08
CA ASP A 102 -4.41 -20.10 -3.41
C ASP A 102 -2.98 -19.88 -2.93
N ILE A 103 -2.56 -20.65 -1.94
CA ILE A 103 -1.17 -20.63 -1.47
C ILE A 103 -0.31 -21.45 -2.44
N LYS A 104 0.64 -20.79 -3.09
CA LYS A 104 1.61 -21.39 -4.01
C LYS A 104 3.02 -21.28 -3.41
N THR A 105 3.96 -22.04 -3.93
CA THR A 105 5.34 -22.02 -3.42
C THR A 105 6.33 -21.73 -4.53
N PHE A 106 7.45 -21.09 -4.17
CA PHE A 106 8.66 -20.98 -4.97
C PHE A 106 9.85 -21.54 -4.17
N VAL A 107 10.94 -21.88 -4.84
CA VAL A 107 12.05 -22.62 -4.23
C VAL A 107 13.24 -21.73 -3.88
N SER A 108 13.67 -20.84 -4.77
CA SER A 108 14.90 -20.07 -4.59
C SER A 108 14.72 -18.56 -4.78
N SER A 109 14.09 -18.13 -5.85
CA SER A 109 13.99 -16.71 -6.20
C SER A 109 12.56 -16.31 -6.56
N ILE A 110 11.94 -15.56 -5.67
CA ILE A 110 10.61 -14.99 -5.93
C ILE A 110 10.59 -14.13 -7.18
N THR A 111 11.69 -13.41 -7.45
CA THR A 111 11.78 -12.55 -8.64
C THR A 111 11.74 -13.38 -9.91
N GLN A 112 12.56 -14.42 -10.01
CA GLN A 112 12.66 -15.23 -11.22
C GLN A 112 11.50 -16.20 -11.39
N GLU A 113 11.01 -16.79 -10.29
CA GLU A 113 10.01 -17.85 -10.34
C GLU A 113 8.59 -17.33 -10.33
N VAL A 114 8.35 -16.11 -9.81
CA VAL A 114 7.00 -15.57 -9.57
C VAL A 114 6.80 -14.21 -10.21
N ARG A 115 7.67 -13.22 -9.91
CA ARG A 115 7.46 -11.83 -10.33
C ARG A 115 7.69 -11.62 -11.82
N ASN A 116 8.81 -12.07 -12.36
CA ASN A 116 9.11 -11.93 -13.78
C ASN A 116 8.08 -12.63 -14.68
N PRO A 117 7.62 -13.87 -14.36
CA PRO A 117 6.54 -14.50 -15.11
C PRO A 117 5.13 -14.03 -14.71
N GLN A 118 5.00 -13.07 -13.78
CA GLN A 118 3.72 -12.46 -13.34
C GLN A 118 2.68 -13.49 -12.84
N LEU A 119 3.10 -14.41 -11.98
CA LEU A 119 2.24 -15.48 -11.46
C LEU A 119 1.50 -15.11 -10.16
N GLN A 120 1.82 -13.98 -9.54
CA GLN A 120 1.19 -13.51 -8.31
C GLN A 120 -0.03 -12.65 -8.60
N SER A 121 -1.04 -12.74 -7.75
CA SER A 121 -2.20 -11.83 -7.79
C SER A 121 -2.00 -10.59 -6.94
N PHE A 122 -1.20 -10.69 -5.87
CA PHE A 122 -0.78 -9.58 -5.02
C PHE A 122 0.51 -9.95 -4.28
N VAL A 123 1.13 -8.95 -3.68
CA VAL A 123 2.34 -9.12 -2.87
C VAL A 123 2.21 -8.30 -1.59
N ILE A 124 2.67 -8.87 -0.47
CA ILE A 124 2.89 -8.12 0.76
C ILE A 124 4.37 -7.78 0.82
N ASN A 125 4.67 -6.51 0.95
CA ASN A 125 6.04 -6.03 1.00
C ASN A 125 6.17 -4.85 1.98
N GLY A 126 7.39 -4.45 2.29
CA GLY A 126 7.68 -3.33 3.17
C GLY A 126 8.75 -2.42 2.58
N TRP A 127 8.75 -1.17 2.96
CA TRP A 127 9.75 -0.18 2.60
C TRP A 127 10.30 0.48 3.87
N GLY A 128 11.61 0.55 3.96
CA GLY A 128 12.32 1.37 4.94
C GLY A 128 12.81 2.65 4.26
N ALA A 129 12.40 3.81 4.76
CA ALA A 129 12.79 5.06 4.12
C ALA A 129 14.30 5.32 4.23
N ASP A 130 14.93 5.78 3.16
CA ASP A 130 16.33 6.19 3.13
C ASP A 130 16.53 7.61 3.71
N PHE A 131 15.47 8.42 3.71
CA PHE A 131 15.46 9.78 4.25
C PHE A 131 14.04 10.22 4.65
N GLY A 132 13.97 11.22 5.52
CA GLY A 132 12.71 11.70 6.09
C GLY A 132 11.95 12.66 5.20
N ASP A 133 11.40 12.16 4.09
CA ASP A 133 10.49 12.92 3.21
C ASP A 133 9.43 11.96 2.63
N PRO A 134 8.16 12.37 2.53
CA PRO A 134 7.08 11.51 2.01
C PRO A 134 7.35 10.92 0.64
N VAL A 135 8.13 11.59 -0.21
CA VAL A 135 8.47 11.07 -1.55
C VAL A 135 9.19 9.73 -1.49
N ASN A 136 9.93 9.45 -0.41
CA ASN A 136 10.66 8.19 -0.28
C ASN A 136 9.73 6.98 -0.23
N PHE A 137 8.52 7.15 0.28
CA PHE A 137 7.47 6.12 0.24
C PHE A 137 6.58 6.29 -1.00
N LEU A 138 5.98 7.45 -1.17
CA LEU A 138 4.97 7.68 -2.20
C LEU A 138 5.54 7.58 -3.62
N GLY A 139 6.80 7.95 -3.82
CA GLY A 139 7.47 7.79 -5.11
C GLY A 139 7.61 6.34 -5.57
N GLN A 140 7.53 5.36 -4.67
CA GLN A 140 7.72 3.94 -5.01
C GLN A 140 6.58 3.36 -5.87
N GLU A 141 5.41 3.98 -5.86
CA GLU A 141 4.22 3.53 -6.60
C GLU A 141 3.96 4.34 -7.89
N THR A 142 4.81 5.33 -8.21
CA THR A 142 4.65 6.14 -9.43
C THR A 142 4.96 5.33 -10.69
N LEU A 143 4.33 5.66 -11.83
CA LEU A 143 4.44 4.86 -13.05
C LEU A 143 5.68 5.15 -13.91
N HIS A 144 6.16 6.40 -13.89
CA HIS A 144 7.12 6.88 -14.90
C HIS A 144 8.53 7.14 -14.33
N ASP A 145 8.76 6.86 -13.05
CA ASP A 145 10.08 6.91 -12.46
C ASP A 145 10.69 5.50 -12.43
N ASP A 146 11.75 5.27 -13.19
CA ASP A 146 12.48 4.00 -13.22
C ASP A 146 13.01 3.57 -11.83
N ASN A 147 13.11 4.50 -10.88
CA ASN A 147 13.47 4.22 -9.49
C ASN A 147 12.26 3.89 -8.61
N ALA A 148 11.06 3.94 -9.12
CA ALA A 148 9.84 3.55 -8.44
C ALA A 148 9.79 2.02 -8.26
N PHE A 149 10.28 1.57 -7.11
CA PHE A 149 10.62 0.17 -6.90
C PHE A 149 9.39 -0.74 -6.87
N TYR A 150 8.27 -0.27 -6.30
CA TYR A 150 7.07 -1.08 -6.22
C TYR A 150 6.36 -1.22 -7.55
N SER A 151 6.16 -0.13 -8.27
CA SER A 151 5.46 -0.15 -9.56
C SER A 151 6.21 -0.94 -10.63
N HIS A 152 7.55 -0.90 -10.62
CA HIS A 152 8.37 -1.56 -11.63
C HIS A 152 8.78 -3.00 -11.28
N TYR A 153 9.07 -3.29 -10.00
CA TYR A 153 9.70 -4.55 -9.62
C TYR A 153 8.82 -5.47 -8.77
N TYR A 154 7.87 -4.92 -8.01
CA TYR A 154 7.04 -5.73 -7.15
C TYR A 154 5.65 -5.98 -7.71
N SER A 155 4.91 -4.94 -8.09
CA SER A 155 3.57 -5.07 -8.65
C SER A 155 3.53 -5.19 -10.17
N ASN A 156 4.58 -4.76 -10.86
CA ASN A 156 4.63 -4.64 -12.32
C ASN A 156 3.57 -3.71 -12.93
N ILE A 157 2.94 -2.85 -12.14
CA ILE A 157 1.87 -1.98 -12.60
C ILE A 157 2.34 -1.00 -13.68
N ALA A 158 3.58 -0.51 -13.59
CA ALA A 158 4.19 0.34 -14.60
C ALA A 158 4.24 -0.35 -15.98
N ARG A 159 4.49 -1.65 -16.01
CA ARG A 159 4.48 -2.43 -17.26
C ARG A 159 3.06 -2.64 -17.81
N VAL A 160 2.07 -2.79 -16.94
CA VAL A 160 0.66 -2.86 -17.36
C VAL A 160 0.23 -1.53 -17.97
N ALA A 161 0.71 -0.41 -17.43
CA ALA A 161 0.40 0.93 -17.93
C ALA A 161 0.90 1.19 -19.37
N GLU A 162 1.93 0.49 -19.85
CA GLU A 162 2.42 0.61 -21.23
C GLU A 162 1.39 0.17 -22.27
N ALA A 163 0.57 -0.84 -21.96
CA ALA A 163 -0.46 -1.37 -22.87
C ALA A 163 -1.64 -1.96 -22.07
N PRO A 164 -2.44 -1.16 -21.39
CA PRO A 164 -3.53 -1.66 -20.56
C PRO A 164 -4.66 -2.23 -21.42
N ALA A 165 -5.25 -3.34 -20.96
CA ALA A 165 -6.52 -3.82 -21.51
C ALA A 165 -7.65 -2.82 -21.21
N ASP A 166 -8.74 -2.87 -21.98
CA ASP A 166 -9.84 -1.91 -21.82
C ASP A 166 -10.42 -1.89 -20.40
N TYR A 167 -10.52 -3.04 -19.74
CA TYR A 167 -11.01 -3.17 -18.36
C TYR A 167 -9.99 -2.70 -17.30
N GLN A 168 -8.76 -2.38 -17.67
CA GLN A 168 -7.71 -1.89 -16.78
C GLN A 168 -7.56 -0.35 -16.86
N LYS A 169 -8.20 0.31 -17.81
CA LYS A 169 -7.99 1.74 -18.05
C LYS A 169 -8.31 2.61 -16.85
N ASP A 170 -9.45 2.39 -16.21
CA ASP A 170 -9.84 3.19 -15.05
C ASP A 170 -8.82 3.08 -13.90
N LEU A 171 -8.25 1.87 -13.70
CA LEU A 171 -7.19 1.66 -12.73
C LEU A 171 -5.90 2.37 -13.14
N MET A 172 -5.54 2.32 -14.42
CA MET A 172 -4.35 3.00 -14.93
C MET A 172 -4.51 4.52 -14.86
N ASP A 173 -5.66 5.05 -15.18
CA ASP A 173 -5.97 6.48 -15.04
C ASP A 173 -5.83 6.94 -13.57
N ALA A 174 -6.23 6.09 -12.62
CA ALA A 174 -6.03 6.37 -11.19
C ALA A 174 -4.54 6.39 -10.80
N PHE A 175 -3.74 5.47 -11.31
CA PHE A 175 -2.29 5.47 -11.10
C PHE A 175 -1.59 6.66 -11.77
N GLU A 176 -2.03 7.09 -12.96
CA GLU A 176 -1.52 8.29 -13.63
C GLU A 176 -1.84 9.54 -12.81
N GLN A 177 -3.07 9.70 -12.37
CA GLN A 177 -3.44 10.83 -11.52
C GLN A 177 -2.67 10.85 -10.20
N TYR A 178 -2.44 9.69 -9.58
CA TYR A 178 -1.59 9.57 -8.42
C TYR A 178 -0.15 9.99 -8.72
N THR A 179 0.41 9.53 -9.82
CA THR A 179 1.76 9.87 -10.28
C THR A 179 1.91 11.38 -10.47
N ASP A 180 0.93 12.03 -11.09
CA ASP A 180 0.91 13.47 -11.27
C ASP A 180 0.89 14.23 -9.94
N LEU A 181 0.08 13.78 -8.98
CA LEU A 181 0.01 14.36 -7.63
C LEU A 181 1.36 14.26 -6.90
N VAL A 182 2.01 13.10 -6.93
CA VAL A 182 3.32 12.90 -6.33
C VAL A 182 4.38 13.78 -6.99
N ASN A 183 4.41 13.84 -8.32
CA ASN A 183 5.36 14.66 -9.05
C ASN A 183 5.15 16.16 -8.80
N ALA A 184 3.91 16.62 -8.73
CA ALA A 184 3.59 18.00 -8.39
C ALA A 184 4.05 18.35 -6.96
N ALA A 185 3.82 17.46 -5.99
CA ALA A 185 4.29 17.64 -4.61
C ALA A 185 5.83 17.64 -4.55
N ASN A 186 6.48 16.75 -5.28
CA ASN A 186 7.95 16.65 -5.30
C ASN A 186 8.63 17.88 -5.93
N ALA A 187 7.96 18.58 -6.82
CA ALA A 187 8.45 19.83 -7.42
C ALA A 187 8.49 21.02 -6.44
N ILE A 188 7.81 20.93 -5.29
CA ILE A 188 7.81 21.98 -4.26
C ILE A 188 9.07 21.81 -3.38
N VAL A 189 10.08 22.64 -3.58
CA VAL A 189 11.39 22.50 -2.91
C VAL A 189 11.67 23.56 -1.83
N ASN A 190 10.95 24.69 -1.83
CA ASN A 190 11.24 25.84 -0.97
C ASN A 190 10.15 26.13 0.08
N ASP A 191 9.13 25.32 0.17
CA ASP A 191 8.01 25.46 1.09
C ASP A 191 7.62 24.08 1.63
N THR A 192 8.11 23.79 2.84
CA THR A 192 7.88 22.49 3.49
C THR A 192 6.41 22.25 3.79
N ASP A 193 5.68 23.29 4.20
CA ASP A 193 4.27 23.17 4.56
C ASP A 193 3.43 22.86 3.32
N ALA A 194 3.62 23.64 2.25
CA ALA A 194 2.95 23.39 0.98
C ALA A 194 3.33 22.03 0.37
N ARG A 195 4.61 21.61 0.51
CA ARG A 195 5.08 20.30 0.07
C ARG A 195 4.34 19.17 0.80
N TYR A 196 4.25 19.25 2.11
CA TYR A 196 3.58 18.20 2.90
C TYR A 196 2.08 18.16 2.69
N GLU A 197 1.43 19.31 2.52
CA GLU A 197 0.02 19.35 2.13
C GLU A 197 -0.22 18.72 0.76
N ALA A 198 0.67 18.95 -0.20
CA ALA A 198 0.55 18.35 -1.54
C ALA A 198 0.77 16.82 -1.49
N PHE A 199 1.76 16.34 -0.73
CA PHE A 199 1.94 14.90 -0.53
C PHE A 199 0.78 14.25 0.24
N ALA A 200 0.22 14.94 1.23
CA ALA A 200 -0.95 14.44 1.96
C ALA A 200 -2.16 14.23 1.02
N LYS A 201 -2.35 15.09 0.02
CA LYS A 201 -3.37 14.90 -1.03
C LYS A 201 -3.07 13.68 -1.89
N ALA A 202 -1.80 13.47 -2.28
CA ALA A 202 -1.40 12.30 -3.04
C ALA A 202 -1.64 11.02 -2.26
N GLU A 203 -1.26 10.98 -0.98
CA GLU A 203 -1.48 9.82 -0.12
C GLU A 203 -2.97 9.57 0.15
N ALA A 204 -3.75 10.59 0.43
CA ALA A 204 -5.21 10.47 0.59
C ALA A 204 -5.84 9.89 -0.70
N TYR A 205 -5.46 10.39 -1.86
CA TYR A 205 -5.91 9.87 -3.15
C TYR A 205 -5.57 8.38 -3.33
N MET A 206 -4.33 7.98 -3.02
CA MET A 206 -3.87 6.59 -3.09
C MET A 206 -4.71 5.67 -2.19
N LEU A 207 -4.99 6.10 -0.97
CA LEU A 207 -5.77 5.34 0.01
C LEU A 207 -7.25 5.27 -0.36
N GLU A 208 -7.82 6.34 -0.89
CA GLU A 208 -9.23 6.40 -1.30
C GLU A 208 -9.53 5.56 -2.54
N ASN A 209 -8.58 5.49 -3.47
CA ASN A 209 -8.67 4.64 -4.67
C ASN A 209 -8.11 3.23 -4.44
N VAL A 210 -7.67 2.90 -3.23
CA VAL A 210 -7.15 1.58 -2.83
C VAL A 210 -6.01 1.10 -3.74
N LEU A 211 -5.14 2.02 -4.19
CA LEU A 211 -3.98 1.68 -5.01
C LEU A 211 -2.95 0.86 -4.22
N VAL A 212 -2.89 1.12 -2.90
CA VAL A 212 -2.11 0.37 -1.92
C VAL A 212 -2.97 0.10 -0.70
N SER A 213 -2.82 -1.07 -0.08
CA SER A 213 -3.47 -1.43 1.18
C SER A 213 -2.42 -1.51 2.31
N PRO A 214 -2.25 -0.46 3.13
CA PRO A 214 -1.32 -0.50 4.26
C PRO A 214 -1.73 -1.56 5.29
N THR A 215 -0.78 -2.34 5.77
CA THR A 215 -1.04 -3.43 6.71
C THR A 215 -0.55 -3.12 8.12
N TYR A 216 0.75 -2.88 8.30
CA TYR A 216 1.35 -2.59 9.61
C TYR A 216 2.68 -1.86 9.46
N TYR A 217 3.13 -1.24 10.56
CA TYR A 217 4.51 -0.77 10.71
C TYR A 217 5.33 -1.82 11.43
N ASP A 218 6.51 -2.06 10.93
CA ASP A 218 7.50 -2.84 11.65
C ASP A 218 8.16 -1.96 12.74
N ILE A 219 8.21 -2.45 13.97
CA ILE A 219 8.75 -1.73 15.13
C ILE A 219 9.92 -2.50 15.69
N ALA A 220 11.11 -1.90 15.62
CA ALA A 220 12.29 -2.42 16.26
C ALA A 220 12.45 -1.85 17.68
N TRP A 221 12.60 -2.72 18.65
CA TRP A 221 12.88 -2.36 20.03
C TRP A 221 14.32 -2.74 20.38
N SER A 222 15.04 -1.80 20.99
CA SER A 222 16.37 -2.08 21.54
C SER A 222 16.47 -1.66 23.01
N LEU A 223 16.98 -2.56 23.84
CA LEU A 223 17.36 -2.24 25.21
C LEU A 223 18.84 -1.87 25.22
N THR A 224 19.18 -0.69 25.73
CA THR A 224 20.56 -0.22 25.78
C THR A 224 20.89 0.46 27.09
N HIS A 225 22.12 0.28 27.59
CA HIS A 225 22.71 1.04 28.68
C HIS A 225 23.47 2.30 28.21
N ALA A 226 23.46 2.58 26.89
CA ALA A 226 24.10 3.76 26.35
C ALA A 226 23.44 5.05 26.87
N ASN A 227 24.26 6.06 27.14
CA ASN A 227 23.77 7.39 27.51
C ASN A 227 22.93 7.97 26.35
N GLU A 228 21.88 8.73 26.69
CA GLU A 228 21.03 9.41 25.71
C GLU A 228 21.83 10.24 24.70
N TYR A 229 22.86 10.95 25.16
CA TYR A 229 23.71 11.79 24.28
C TYR A 229 24.63 10.99 23.35
N SER A 230 24.83 9.70 23.61
CA SER A 230 25.64 8.81 22.77
C SER A 230 24.79 7.93 21.84
N LYS A 231 23.48 8.02 21.93
CA LYS A 231 22.58 7.32 21.00
C LYS A 231 22.61 8.03 19.66
N ILE A 232 23.09 7.33 18.66
CA ILE A 232 22.83 7.72 17.29
C ILE A 232 21.36 7.35 17.04
N ASN A 233 20.52 8.34 16.83
CA ASN A 233 19.18 8.10 16.35
C ASN A 233 19.31 7.50 14.94
N ALA A 234 19.24 6.17 14.87
CA ALA A 234 19.00 5.55 13.58
C ALA A 234 17.63 6.02 13.14
N MET A 235 17.57 6.78 12.06
CA MET A 235 16.30 7.27 11.52
C MET A 235 15.50 6.15 10.86
N TYR A 236 16.09 4.97 10.72
CA TYR A 236 15.50 3.86 9.98
C TYR A 236 15.87 2.50 10.57
#